data_7fc1d1ef555613172029eef067a0a6d7
#
_entry.id   7fc1d1ef555613172029eef067a0a6d7
#
_cell.length_a   1.000
_cell.length_b   1.000
_cell.length_c   1.000
_cell.angle_alpha   90.00
_cell.angle_beta   90.00
_cell.angle_gamma   90.00
#
_symmetry.space_group_name_H-M   'P 1'
#
loop_
_entity.id
_entity.type
_entity.pdbx_description
1 polymer ?
#
loop_
_entity_poly.entity_id
_entity_poly.type
_entity_poly.pdbx_seq_one_letter_code
_entity_poly.pdbx_strand_id
1 'polypeptide(L)'
;MGKTHIFFVADGERLEVQSWILAASLAHAHAGQADVRLYAYASPEWLPRIGPVTRAVYRAARVELRPLPAPAAWAKPYPHGNKIVAATDWRGPGRSIFLDTDMVCLKPLTDLAALSDSHVAAAPEGRPTWGPEDRWARAYAHFGLPVPADRVRLLRGQRPEHLPYFNAGLVAMPEAPQADGKRFAMHWLETALDFDHRCKIAGKRPWLDQITLPLTVARFGYRAHVLDESWNYGLSYRGRDILRTPDAHILHYHRFRFLEAAPQWPGIRGRFLDILPKAHHGAAQSALALAGLAI
;
A
#
# COMPACT_ATOMS: atom_id res chain seq x y z
N MET A 1 -14.65 -17.47 -7.67
CA MET A 1 -14.03 -16.32 -6.97
C MET A 1 -13.26 -15.47 -7.97
N GLY A 2 -13.28 -14.15 -7.83
CA GLY A 2 -12.49 -13.26 -8.70
C GLY A 2 -11.00 -13.37 -8.40
N LYS A 3 -10.15 -13.02 -9.38
CA LYS A 3 -8.70 -12.98 -9.20
C LYS A 3 -8.29 -11.88 -8.22
N THR A 4 -7.26 -12.15 -7.43
CA THR A 4 -6.62 -11.18 -6.55
C THR A 4 -5.29 -10.71 -7.16
N HIS A 5 -5.17 -9.42 -7.40
CA HIS A 5 -3.99 -8.79 -7.96
C HIS A 5 -3.29 -7.96 -6.89
N ILE A 6 -2.21 -8.46 -6.30
CA ILE A 6 -1.45 -7.74 -5.29
C ILE A 6 -0.31 -7.01 -5.98
N PHE A 7 -0.17 -5.73 -5.72
CA PHE A 7 0.86 -4.92 -6.36
C PHE A 7 1.52 -3.92 -5.42
N PHE A 8 2.76 -3.57 -5.74
CA PHE A 8 3.57 -2.60 -5.01
C PHE A 8 4.48 -1.82 -5.97
N VAL A 9 5.08 -0.72 -5.49
CA VAL A 9 5.99 0.12 -6.27
C VAL A 9 7.40 0.00 -5.71
N ALA A 10 8.34 -0.50 -6.54
CA ALA A 10 9.75 -0.69 -6.20
C ALA A 10 10.63 0.30 -6.99
N ASP A 11 10.35 1.60 -6.87
CA ASP A 11 10.95 2.68 -7.64
C ASP A 11 12.00 3.42 -6.80
N GLY A 12 13.26 3.09 -6.98
CA GLY A 12 14.40 3.59 -6.21
C GLY A 12 14.97 2.55 -5.23
N GLU A 13 16.26 2.69 -4.93
CA GLU A 13 17.05 1.73 -4.13
C GLU A 13 16.34 1.25 -2.86
N ARG A 14 15.84 2.20 -2.07
CA ARG A 14 15.21 1.87 -0.78
C ARG A 14 13.96 1.02 -0.97
N LEU A 15 13.08 1.41 -1.89
CA LEU A 15 11.82 0.68 -2.14
C LEU A 15 12.12 -0.68 -2.77
N GLU A 16 13.15 -0.76 -3.62
CA GLU A 16 13.62 -2.02 -4.20
C GLU A 16 14.04 -3.01 -3.11
N VAL A 17 14.92 -2.59 -2.18
CA VAL A 17 15.39 -3.45 -1.08
C VAL A 17 14.25 -3.85 -0.14
N GLN A 18 13.35 -2.92 0.20
CA GLN A 18 12.17 -3.22 1.02
C GLN A 18 11.26 -4.25 0.34
N SER A 19 11.10 -4.16 -0.98
CA SER A 19 10.23 -5.05 -1.75
C SER A 19 10.65 -6.52 -1.70
N TRP A 20 11.90 -6.84 -1.39
CA TRP A 20 12.37 -8.23 -1.28
C TRP A 20 11.65 -8.98 -0.16
N ILE A 21 11.57 -8.35 1.02
CA ILE A 21 10.90 -8.94 2.18
C ILE A 21 9.40 -9.04 1.93
N LEU A 22 8.80 -7.99 1.35
CA LEU A 22 7.39 -8.01 0.98
C LEU A 22 7.09 -9.14 -0.01
N ALA A 23 7.84 -9.25 -1.12
CA ALA A 23 7.64 -10.27 -2.14
C ALA A 23 7.78 -11.69 -1.58
N ALA A 24 8.80 -11.93 -0.73
CA ALA A 24 8.99 -13.22 -0.07
C ALA A 24 7.82 -13.57 0.85
N SER A 25 7.35 -12.60 1.65
CA SER A 25 6.24 -12.81 2.57
C SER A 25 4.93 -13.07 1.84
N LEU A 26 4.68 -12.36 0.73
CA LEU A 26 3.51 -12.57 -0.13
C LEU A 26 3.52 -13.95 -0.78
N ALA A 27 4.66 -14.35 -1.35
CA ALA A 27 4.79 -15.68 -1.95
C ALA A 27 4.51 -16.80 -0.94
N HIS A 28 4.97 -16.63 0.31
CA HIS A 28 4.71 -17.58 1.37
C HIS A 28 3.25 -17.59 1.81
N ALA A 29 2.67 -16.41 2.07
CA ALA A 29 1.29 -16.30 2.55
C ALA A 29 0.27 -16.81 1.52
N HIS A 30 0.59 -16.73 0.23
CA HIS A 30 -0.28 -17.15 -0.88
C HIS A 30 0.20 -18.43 -1.58
N ALA A 31 1.03 -19.24 -0.91
CA ALA A 31 1.51 -20.50 -1.48
C ALA A 31 0.33 -21.41 -1.86
N GLY A 32 0.33 -21.92 -3.09
CA GLY A 32 -0.73 -22.79 -3.60
C GLY A 32 -2.01 -22.08 -4.08
N GLN A 33 -2.11 -20.76 -3.95
CA GLN A 33 -3.29 -20.00 -4.39
C GLN A 33 -3.15 -19.58 -5.86
N ALA A 34 -3.78 -20.31 -6.76
CA ALA A 34 -3.70 -20.08 -8.20
C ALA A 34 -4.35 -18.76 -8.67
N ASP A 35 -5.29 -18.23 -7.89
CA ASP A 35 -6.03 -17.01 -8.21
C ASP A 35 -5.32 -15.72 -7.77
N VAL A 36 -4.17 -15.83 -7.10
CA VAL A 36 -3.37 -14.67 -6.68
C VAL A 36 -2.26 -14.41 -7.70
N ARG A 37 -2.10 -13.14 -8.07
CA ARG A 37 -1.02 -12.64 -8.93
C ARG A 37 -0.30 -11.51 -8.24
N LEU A 38 1.03 -11.50 -8.32
CA LEU A 38 1.89 -10.50 -7.71
C LEU A 38 2.54 -9.63 -8.78
N TYR A 39 2.53 -8.31 -8.56
CA TYR A 39 3.11 -7.34 -9.50
C TYR A 39 3.98 -6.34 -8.76
N ALA A 40 5.13 -6.02 -9.35
CA ALA A 40 5.99 -4.93 -8.93
C ALA A 40 6.06 -3.87 -10.05
N TYR A 41 6.00 -2.59 -9.68
CA TYR A 41 6.10 -1.49 -10.62
C TYR A 41 7.35 -0.68 -10.35
N ALA A 42 8.02 -0.26 -11.42
CA ALA A 42 9.12 0.68 -11.38
C ALA A 42 8.98 1.69 -12.52
N SER A 43 9.50 2.91 -12.34
CA SER A 43 9.52 3.90 -13.41
C SER A 43 10.35 3.39 -14.61
N PRO A 44 10.08 3.87 -15.82
CA PRO A 44 10.89 3.54 -16.99
C PRO A 44 12.37 3.82 -16.78
N GLU A 45 12.71 4.85 -15.99
CA GLU A 45 14.08 5.23 -15.66
C GLU A 45 14.74 4.27 -14.66
N TRP A 46 13.95 3.71 -13.71
CA TRP A 46 14.46 2.79 -12.71
C TRP A 46 14.45 1.34 -13.17
N LEU A 47 13.50 0.96 -14.00
CA LEU A 47 13.31 -0.44 -14.46
C LEU A 47 14.59 -1.11 -15.01
N PRO A 48 15.44 -0.44 -15.83
CA PRO A 48 16.70 -1.01 -16.27
C PRO A 48 17.73 -1.21 -15.15
N ARG A 49 17.62 -0.41 -14.07
CA ARG A 49 18.54 -0.42 -12.92
C ARG A 49 18.22 -1.48 -11.88
N ILE A 50 17.04 -2.11 -11.96
CA ILE A 50 16.64 -3.20 -11.04
C ILE A 50 17.75 -4.26 -10.99
N GLY A 51 18.27 -4.47 -9.78
CA GLY A 51 19.44 -5.30 -9.52
C GLY A 51 19.19 -6.81 -9.66
N PRO A 52 20.28 -7.60 -9.74
CA PRO A 52 20.18 -9.06 -9.91
C PRO A 52 19.52 -9.76 -8.71
N VAL A 53 19.72 -9.29 -7.49
CA VAL A 53 19.04 -9.81 -6.28
C VAL A 53 17.54 -9.65 -6.41
N THR A 54 17.07 -8.46 -6.77
CA THR A 54 15.63 -8.17 -6.95
C THR A 54 15.01 -9.07 -8.00
N ARG A 55 15.69 -9.22 -9.16
CA ARG A 55 15.22 -10.12 -10.23
C ARG A 55 15.16 -11.58 -9.78
N ALA A 56 16.11 -12.02 -8.95
CA ALA A 56 16.12 -13.36 -8.38
C ALA A 56 14.97 -13.57 -7.40
N VAL A 57 14.75 -12.62 -6.46
CA VAL A 57 13.63 -12.66 -5.53
C VAL A 57 12.29 -12.67 -6.27
N TYR A 58 12.09 -11.76 -7.24
CA TYR A 58 10.82 -11.67 -7.97
C TYR A 58 10.53 -12.92 -8.79
N ARG A 59 11.56 -13.51 -9.41
CA ARG A 59 11.39 -14.79 -10.11
C ARG A 59 10.96 -15.90 -9.14
N ALA A 60 11.62 -16.03 -7.99
CA ALA A 60 11.28 -17.03 -6.99
C ALA A 60 9.90 -16.81 -6.38
N ALA A 61 9.53 -15.56 -6.11
CA ALA A 61 8.23 -15.17 -5.58
C ALA A 61 7.11 -15.11 -6.64
N ARG A 62 7.43 -15.37 -7.93
CA ARG A 62 6.51 -15.24 -9.08
C ARG A 62 5.88 -13.82 -9.19
N VAL A 63 6.66 -12.79 -8.89
CA VAL A 63 6.30 -11.40 -9.08
C VAL A 63 6.57 -10.98 -10.52
N GLU A 64 5.56 -10.48 -11.21
CA GLU A 64 5.69 -9.87 -12.52
C GLU A 64 6.15 -8.41 -12.39
N LEU A 65 7.30 -8.09 -12.95
CA LEU A 65 7.85 -6.73 -12.95
C LEU A 65 7.32 -5.97 -14.17
N ARG A 66 6.66 -4.84 -13.93
CA ARG A 66 6.05 -3.98 -14.95
C ARG A 66 6.59 -2.54 -14.89
N PRO A 67 6.64 -1.83 -16.02
CA PRO A 67 6.84 -0.38 -16.00
C PRO A 67 5.62 0.29 -15.36
N LEU A 68 5.86 1.40 -14.63
CA LEU A 68 4.78 2.30 -14.26
C LEU A 68 4.06 2.78 -15.52
N PRO A 69 2.73 2.89 -15.51
CA PRO A 69 1.99 3.62 -16.54
C PRO A 69 2.54 5.04 -16.72
N ALA A 70 2.11 5.72 -17.79
CA ALA A 70 2.56 7.08 -18.06
C ALA A 70 2.51 7.95 -16.79
N PRO A 71 3.57 8.71 -16.48
CA PRO A 71 3.65 9.49 -15.26
C PRO A 71 2.51 10.52 -15.20
N ALA A 72 1.91 10.66 -14.02
CA ALA A 72 0.90 11.68 -13.80
C ALA A 72 1.55 13.07 -13.69
N ALA A 73 0.92 14.07 -14.30
CA ALA A 73 1.38 15.46 -14.24
C ALA A 73 1.01 16.10 -12.89
N TRP A 74 1.74 15.78 -11.84
CA TRP A 74 1.58 16.40 -10.52
C TRP A 74 1.99 17.88 -10.53
N ALA A 75 1.31 18.71 -9.73
CA ALA A 75 1.66 20.14 -9.59
C ALA A 75 3.11 20.34 -9.05
N LYS A 76 3.63 19.39 -8.31
CA LYS A 76 5.02 19.28 -7.88
C LYS A 76 5.40 17.78 -7.86
N PRO A 77 6.69 17.42 -7.98
CA PRO A 77 7.12 16.03 -7.86
C PRO A 77 6.50 15.32 -6.65
N TYR A 78 5.89 14.16 -6.88
CA TYR A 78 5.17 13.42 -5.85
C TYR A 78 5.41 11.90 -5.98
N PRO A 79 6.55 11.39 -5.50
CA PRO A 79 6.89 9.96 -5.60
C PRO A 79 5.86 9.03 -4.94
N HIS A 80 5.22 9.45 -3.82
CA HIS A 80 4.13 8.68 -3.20
C HIS A 80 2.93 8.50 -4.13
N GLY A 81 2.75 9.38 -5.11
CA GLY A 81 1.72 9.27 -6.13
C GLY A 81 1.91 8.11 -7.10
N ASN A 82 3.12 7.52 -7.17
CA ASN A 82 3.39 6.38 -8.04
C ASN A 82 2.50 5.17 -7.71
N LYS A 83 2.04 5.03 -6.46
CA LYS A 83 1.05 4.01 -6.09
C LYS A 83 -0.29 4.21 -6.80
N ILE A 84 -0.75 5.47 -6.92
CA ILE A 84 -2.01 5.80 -7.62
C ILE A 84 -1.83 5.56 -9.12
N VAL A 85 -0.67 5.94 -9.68
CA VAL A 85 -0.34 5.69 -11.09
C VAL A 85 -0.29 4.18 -11.36
N ALA A 86 0.43 3.40 -10.55
CA ALA A 86 0.48 1.94 -10.66
C ALA A 86 -0.91 1.29 -10.56
N ALA A 87 -1.79 1.84 -9.72
CA ALA A 87 -3.16 1.36 -9.59
C ALA A 87 -3.95 1.43 -10.89
N THR A 88 -3.66 2.38 -11.77
CA THR A 88 -4.37 2.53 -13.06
C THR A 88 -4.03 1.46 -14.09
N ASP A 89 -2.96 0.68 -13.91
CA ASP A 89 -2.67 -0.44 -14.81
C ASP A 89 -3.78 -1.50 -14.73
N TRP A 90 -4.14 -2.07 -15.90
CA TRP A 90 -5.15 -3.13 -15.97
C TRP A 90 -4.52 -4.50 -15.76
N ARG A 91 -4.88 -5.17 -14.67
CA ARG A 91 -4.36 -6.50 -14.30
C ARG A 91 -5.33 -7.65 -14.58
N GLY A 92 -6.50 -7.32 -15.09
CA GLY A 92 -7.59 -8.26 -15.31
C GLY A 92 -8.76 -8.08 -14.34
N PRO A 93 -9.87 -8.81 -14.53
CA PRO A 93 -11.04 -8.73 -13.65
C PRO A 93 -10.71 -9.27 -12.26
N GLY A 94 -11.36 -8.72 -11.24
CA GLY A 94 -11.19 -9.12 -9.85
C GLY A 94 -10.96 -7.94 -8.92
N ARG A 95 -10.03 -8.10 -7.97
CA ARG A 95 -9.70 -7.06 -7.00
C ARG A 95 -8.19 -6.80 -6.99
N SER A 96 -7.82 -5.54 -7.04
CA SER A 96 -6.44 -5.10 -6.84
C SER A 96 -6.19 -4.69 -5.39
N ILE A 97 -5.06 -5.12 -4.85
CA ILE A 97 -4.61 -4.77 -3.50
C ILE A 97 -3.23 -4.13 -3.62
N PHE A 98 -3.15 -2.84 -3.34
CA PHE A 98 -1.88 -2.14 -3.21
C PHE A 98 -1.28 -2.38 -1.83
N LEU A 99 0.05 -2.56 -1.77
CA LEU A 99 0.83 -2.60 -0.54
C LEU A 99 2.06 -1.69 -0.64
N ASP A 100 2.34 -0.92 0.40
CA ASP A 100 3.64 -0.23 0.55
C ASP A 100 4.76 -1.26 0.74
N THR A 101 5.96 -0.98 0.24
CA THR A 101 7.09 -1.94 0.27
C THR A 101 7.63 -2.20 1.66
N ASP A 102 7.38 -1.32 2.62
CA ASP A 102 7.74 -1.47 4.03
C ASP A 102 6.68 -2.25 4.84
N MET A 103 6.02 -3.19 4.17
CA MET A 103 5.07 -4.12 4.76
C MET A 103 5.56 -5.58 4.70
N VAL A 104 5.03 -6.42 5.57
CA VAL A 104 5.21 -7.88 5.60
C VAL A 104 3.86 -8.55 5.68
N CYS A 105 3.57 -9.43 4.75
CA CYS A 105 2.36 -10.23 4.72
C CYS A 105 2.54 -11.50 5.58
N LEU A 106 1.71 -11.66 6.60
CA LEU A 106 1.75 -12.82 7.50
C LEU A 106 0.65 -13.83 7.22
N LYS A 107 -0.48 -13.38 6.65
CA LYS A 107 -1.66 -14.20 6.33
C LYS A 107 -2.16 -13.91 4.93
N PRO A 108 -2.91 -14.84 4.31
CA PRO A 108 -3.55 -14.59 3.02
C PRO A 108 -4.44 -13.35 3.02
N LEU A 109 -4.49 -12.64 1.88
CA LEU A 109 -5.31 -11.45 1.69
C LEU A 109 -6.58 -11.73 0.86
N THR A 110 -6.87 -13.00 0.61
CA THR A 110 -7.97 -13.44 -0.27
C THR A 110 -9.36 -13.07 0.23
N ASP A 111 -9.53 -12.84 1.53
CA ASP A 111 -10.80 -12.38 2.10
C ASP A 111 -11.23 -11.03 1.54
N LEU A 112 -10.26 -10.18 1.18
CA LEU A 112 -10.53 -8.89 0.54
C LEU A 112 -11.12 -9.05 -0.88
N ALA A 113 -10.89 -10.18 -1.54
CA ALA A 113 -11.46 -10.47 -2.86
C ALA A 113 -12.97 -10.73 -2.82
N ALA A 114 -13.51 -11.09 -1.66
CA ALA A 114 -14.94 -11.35 -1.48
C ALA A 114 -15.78 -10.06 -1.33
N LEU A 115 -15.15 -8.90 -1.18
CA LEU A 115 -15.85 -7.62 -1.07
C LEU A 115 -16.54 -7.28 -2.40
N SER A 116 -17.74 -6.67 -2.31
CA SER A 116 -18.46 -6.24 -3.52
C SER A 116 -17.71 -5.13 -4.26
N ASP A 117 -17.99 -4.99 -5.57
CA ASP A 117 -17.33 -4.00 -6.44
C ASP A 117 -17.62 -2.54 -6.07
N SER A 118 -18.58 -2.30 -5.17
CA SER A 118 -18.82 -0.98 -4.63
C SER A 118 -17.92 -0.63 -3.43
N HIS A 119 -17.13 -1.58 -2.91
CA HIS A 119 -16.31 -1.35 -1.71
C HIS A 119 -14.83 -1.16 -2.01
N VAL A 120 -14.26 -0.19 -1.32
CA VAL A 120 -12.81 0.05 -1.23
C VAL A 120 -12.39 -0.17 0.22
N ALA A 121 -11.42 -1.05 0.46
CA ALA A 121 -10.99 -1.39 1.80
C ALA A 121 -9.63 -0.76 2.14
N ALA A 122 -9.55 -0.16 3.31
CA ALA A 122 -8.31 0.36 3.90
C ALA A 122 -8.45 0.44 5.43
N ALA A 123 -7.32 0.37 6.13
CA ALA A 123 -7.30 0.59 7.57
C ALA A 123 -7.27 2.08 7.90
N PRO A 124 -7.91 2.54 9.00
CA PRO A 124 -7.81 3.91 9.44
C PRO A 124 -6.35 4.34 9.67
N GLU A 125 -6.06 5.63 9.47
CA GLU A 125 -4.76 6.19 9.79
C GLU A 125 -4.49 6.11 11.30
N GLY A 126 -3.21 6.09 11.67
CA GLY A 126 -2.80 6.04 13.06
C GLY A 126 -3.17 7.31 13.85
N ARG A 127 -2.98 8.47 13.24
CA ARG A 127 -3.18 9.79 13.85
C ARG A 127 -3.77 10.76 12.83
N PRO A 128 -4.37 11.88 13.27
CA PRO A 128 -4.84 12.92 12.36
C PRO A 128 -3.65 13.73 11.80
N THR A 129 -2.85 13.10 10.92
CA THR A 129 -1.65 13.70 10.33
C THR A 129 -1.96 14.85 9.39
N TRP A 130 -3.19 14.91 8.89
CA TRP A 130 -3.70 15.99 8.05
C TRP A 130 -5.12 16.37 8.48
N GLY A 131 -5.52 17.58 8.14
CA GLY A 131 -6.89 18.03 8.30
C GLY A 131 -7.22 18.69 9.65
N PRO A 132 -6.28 19.46 10.29
CA PRO A 132 -6.67 20.29 11.42
C PRO A 132 -7.70 21.34 10.98
N GLU A 133 -8.49 21.83 11.93
CA GLU A 133 -9.49 22.86 11.73
C GLU A 133 -10.56 22.47 10.68
N ASP A 134 -10.78 23.34 9.71
CA ASP A 134 -11.80 23.21 8.65
C ASP A 134 -11.31 22.50 7.39
N ARG A 135 -10.07 21.98 7.35
CA ARG A 135 -9.45 21.47 6.12
C ARG A 135 -10.27 20.35 5.46
N TRP A 136 -10.84 19.44 6.25
CA TRP A 136 -11.68 18.39 5.70
C TRP A 136 -12.98 18.95 5.11
N ALA A 137 -13.65 19.88 5.80
CA ALA A 137 -14.85 20.51 5.27
C ALA A 137 -14.57 21.22 3.94
N ARG A 138 -13.46 21.94 3.85
CA ARG A 138 -13.02 22.61 2.62
C ARG A 138 -12.61 21.61 1.52
N ALA A 139 -12.04 20.46 1.89
CA ALA A 139 -11.67 19.42 0.92
C ALA A 139 -12.92 18.78 0.29
N TYR A 140 -13.94 18.46 1.09
CA TYR A 140 -15.22 17.97 0.57
C TYR A 140 -15.93 19.06 -0.26
N ALA A 141 -15.97 20.30 0.23
CA ALA A 141 -16.59 21.43 -0.48
C ALA A 141 -15.91 21.71 -1.83
N HIS A 142 -14.59 21.46 -1.98
CA HIS A 142 -13.89 21.59 -3.25
C HIS A 142 -14.52 20.73 -4.36
N PHE A 143 -15.07 19.58 -4.02
CA PHE A 143 -15.77 18.68 -4.95
C PHE A 143 -17.29 18.84 -4.91
N GLY A 144 -17.82 19.86 -4.22
CA GLY A 144 -19.26 20.05 -4.05
C GLY A 144 -19.93 18.97 -3.19
N LEU A 145 -19.18 18.31 -2.33
CA LEU A 145 -19.65 17.19 -1.51
C LEU A 145 -19.98 17.67 -0.08
N PRO A 146 -21.01 17.12 0.55
CA PRO A 146 -21.22 17.29 1.97
C PRO A 146 -20.13 16.57 2.77
N VAL A 147 -19.82 17.08 3.96
CA VAL A 147 -18.97 16.36 4.91
C VAL A 147 -19.71 15.08 5.35
N PRO A 148 -19.13 13.87 5.21
CA PRO A 148 -19.82 12.63 5.55
C PRO A 148 -20.16 12.57 7.04
N ALA A 149 -21.28 11.96 7.38
CA ALA A 149 -21.66 11.66 8.76
C ALA A 149 -20.85 10.50 9.35
N ASP A 150 -20.36 9.61 8.50
CA ASP A 150 -19.57 8.45 8.91
C ASP A 150 -18.31 8.85 9.68
N ARG A 151 -17.96 8.04 10.66
CA ARG A 151 -16.73 8.19 11.45
C ARG A 151 -15.93 6.91 11.47
N VAL A 152 -14.61 7.06 11.55
CA VAL A 152 -13.66 5.98 11.77
C VAL A 152 -12.90 6.24 13.06
N ARG A 153 -12.51 5.18 13.74
CA ARG A 153 -11.67 5.28 14.93
C ARG A 153 -10.21 5.17 14.50
N LEU A 154 -9.42 6.21 14.71
CA LEU A 154 -7.99 6.22 14.42
C LEU A 154 -7.25 5.20 15.30
N LEU A 155 -6.14 4.66 14.80
CA LEU A 155 -5.51 3.47 15.41
C LEU A 155 -4.47 3.79 16.50
N ARG A 156 -4.14 5.06 16.75
CA ARG A 156 -3.07 5.47 17.68
C ARG A 156 -3.53 6.53 18.68
N GLY A 157 -2.73 6.67 19.75
CA GLY A 157 -3.03 7.60 20.84
C GLY A 157 -4.30 7.20 21.57
N GLN A 158 -5.19 8.15 21.81
CA GLN A 158 -6.48 7.91 22.45
C GLN A 158 -7.53 7.28 21.51
N ARG A 159 -7.11 6.91 20.28
CA ARG A 159 -7.98 6.36 19.23
C ARG A 159 -9.24 7.22 18.98
N PRO A 160 -9.07 8.51 18.69
CA PRO A 160 -10.20 9.43 18.54
C PRO A 160 -11.06 9.06 17.35
N GLU A 161 -12.35 9.36 17.43
CA GLU A 161 -13.23 9.35 16.28
C GLU A 161 -12.85 10.48 15.33
N HIS A 162 -12.84 10.17 14.03
CA HIS A 162 -12.43 11.09 12.99
C HIS A 162 -13.29 10.89 11.74
N LEU A 163 -13.35 11.87 10.86
CA LEU A 163 -13.84 11.67 9.50
C LEU A 163 -13.07 10.51 8.84
N PRO A 164 -13.66 9.82 7.84
CA PRO A 164 -12.95 8.78 7.11
C PRO A 164 -11.58 9.25 6.67
N TYR A 165 -10.54 8.71 7.28
CA TYR A 165 -9.14 8.98 6.98
C TYR A 165 -8.34 7.70 7.13
N PHE A 166 -7.76 7.24 6.04
CA PHE A 166 -7.16 5.93 5.92
C PHE A 166 -5.67 6.01 5.64
N ASN A 167 -4.92 5.05 6.14
CA ASN A 167 -3.54 4.82 5.73
C ASN A 167 -3.55 4.16 4.35
N ALA A 168 -2.91 4.80 3.36
CA ALA A 168 -2.86 4.32 2.00
C ALA A 168 -1.71 3.30 1.74
N GLY A 169 -1.17 2.69 2.79
CA GLY A 169 -0.18 1.62 2.66
C GLY A 169 -0.79 0.28 2.26
N LEU A 170 -2.06 0.03 2.63
CA LEU A 170 -2.88 -1.04 2.10
C LEU A 170 -4.18 -0.46 1.57
N VAL A 171 -4.45 -0.66 0.28
CA VAL A 171 -5.72 -0.28 -0.36
C VAL A 171 -6.20 -1.41 -1.25
N ALA A 172 -7.34 -2.02 -0.89
CA ALA A 172 -7.99 -3.01 -1.73
C ALA A 172 -9.14 -2.36 -2.50
N MET A 173 -9.08 -2.44 -3.83
CA MET A 173 -9.97 -1.73 -4.73
C MET A 173 -10.56 -2.65 -5.81
N PRO A 174 -11.81 -2.42 -6.26
CA PRO A 174 -12.42 -3.19 -7.33
C PRO A 174 -11.77 -2.88 -8.68
N GLU A 175 -11.70 -3.88 -9.54
CA GLU A 175 -11.32 -3.72 -10.95
C GLU A 175 -12.54 -3.61 -11.87
N ALA A 176 -13.74 -3.80 -11.36
CA ALA A 176 -14.97 -3.56 -12.12
C ALA A 176 -15.14 -2.06 -12.39
N PRO A 177 -15.42 -1.67 -13.66
CA PRO A 177 -15.72 -0.29 -13.99
C PRO A 177 -17.11 0.11 -13.49
N GLN A 178 -17.29 1.40 -13.18
CA GLN A 178 -18.59 1.99 -12.94
C GLN A 178 -19.32 2.36 -14.25
N ALA A 179 -20.49 2.97 -14.12
CA ALA A 179 -21.34 3.34 -15.26
C ALA A 179 -20.65 4.29 -16.27
N ASP A 180 -19.67 5.07 -15.84
CA ASP A 180 -18.85 5.94 -16.70
C ASP A 180 -17.67 5.21 -17.38
N GLY A 181 -17.60 3.88 -17.23
CA GLY A 181 -16.54 3.05 -17.79
C GLY A 181 -15.20 3.13 -17.08
N LYS A 182 -15.07 3.91 -16.00
CA LYS A 182 -13.84 4.06 -15.23
C LYS A 182 -13.82 3.14 -14.01
N ARG A 183 -12.62 2.64 -13.68
CA ARG A 183 -12.36 1.86 -12.47
C ARG A 183 -12.00 2.80 -11.31
N PHE A 184 -12.10 2.30 -10.09
CA PHE A 184 -11.73 3.08 -8.89
C PHE A 184 -10.37 3.75 -8.99
N ALA A 185 -9.36 3.05 -9.47
CA ALA A 185 -8.00 3.60 -9.61
C ALA A 185 -7.94 4.83 -10.53
N MET A 186 -8.73 4.86 -11.60
CA MET A 186 -8.83 6.01 -12.50
C MET A 186 -9.53 7.19 -11.81
N HIS A 187 -10.59 6.93 -11.06
CA HIS A 187 -11.26 7.92 -10.22
C HIS A 187 -10.32 8.49 -9.14
N TRP A 188 -9.50 7.63 -8.53
CA TRP A 188 -8.53 8.07 -7.53
C TRP A 188 -7.48 8.99 -8.14
N LEU A 189 -6.92 8.63 -9.29
CA LEU A 189 -5.97 9.48 -10.00
C LEU A 189 -6.60 10.82 -10.41
N GLU A 190 -7.81 10.81 -10.96
CA GLU A 190 -8.55 12.01 -11.33
C GLU A 190 -8.76 12.94 -10.13
N THR A 191 -9.23 12.38 -9.01
CA THR A 191 -9.45 13.13 -7.76
C THR A 191 -8.13 13.70 -7.22
N ALA A 192 -7.06 12.90 -7.24
CA ALA A 192 -5.76 13.32 -6.72
C ALA A 192 -5.16 14.45 -7.57
N LEU A 193 -5.24 14.37 -8.89
CA LEU A 193 -4.75 15.42 -9.79
C LEU A 193 -5.58 16.71 -9.67
N ASP A 194 -6.91 16.60 -9.65
CA ASP A 194 -7.77 17.78 -9.47
C ASP A 194 -7.47 18.46 -8.13
N PHE A 195 -7.44 17.69 -7.03
CA PHE A 195 -7.14 18.22 -5.71
C PHE A 195 -5.73 18.82 -5.62
N ASP A 196 -4.74 18.22 -6.28
CA ASP A 196 -3.37 18.73 -6.30
C ASP A 196 -3.25 20.07 -7.02
N HIS A 197 -3.87 20.20 -8.19
CA HIS A 197 -3.76 21.38 -9.05
C HIS A 197 -4.70 22.51 -8.64
N ARG A 198 -5.95 22.18 -8.29
CA ARG A 198 -7.03 23.18 -8.18
C ARG A 198 -7.39 23.52 -6.74
N CYS A 199 -7.23 22.57 -5.80
CA CYS A 199 -7.55 22.85 -4.40
C CYS A 199 -6.46 23.74 -3.78
N LYS A 200 -6.89 24.88 -3.18
CA LYS A 200 -5.98 25.88 -2.59
C LYS A 200 -5.60 25.57 -1.13
N ILE A 201 -5.94 24.40 -0.59
CA ILE A 201 -5.55 24.01 0.76
C ILE A 201 -4.05 23.70 0.78
N ALA A 202 -3.32 24.27 1.74
CA ALA A 202 -1.90 23.99 1.95
C ALA A 202 -1.65 22.66 2.65
N GLY A 203 -0.40 22.17 2.62
CA GLY A 203 0.02 20.98 3.37
C GLY A 203 -0.53 19.65 2.84
N LYS A 204 -0.81 19.56 1.55
CA LYS A 204 -1.29 18.31 0.92
C LYS A 204 -0.25 17.19 0.93
N ARG A 205 1.02 17.52 0.85
CA ARG A 205 2.11 16.55 0.83
C ARG A 205 2.71 16.34 2.23
N PRO A 206 3.15 15.12 2.54
CA PRO A 206 3.20 13.94 1.69
C PRO A 206 1.89 13.13 1.61
N TRP A 207 0.79 13.57 2.20
CA TRP A 207 -0.44 12.79 2.44
C TRP A 207 -1.50 12.89 1.33
N LEU A 208 -1.15 13.36 0.14
CA LEU A 208 -2.12 13.57 -0.95
C LEU A 208 -2.89 12.29 -1.32
N ASP A 209 -2.21 11.15 -1.36
CA ASP A 209 -2.82 9.84 -1.58
C ASP A 209 -3.85 9.48 -0.49
N GLN A 210 -3.50 9.69 0.78
CA GLN A 210 -4.38 9.42 1.92
C GLN A 210 -5.56 10.40 1.99
N ILE A 211 -5.33 11.68 1.65
CA ILE A 211 -6.39 12.71 1.64
C ILE A 211 -7.41 12.39 0.55
N THR A 212 -6.93 12.04 -0.64
CA THR A 212 -7.80 11.86 -1.80
C THR A 212 -8.49 10.52 -1.84
N LEU A 213 -8.05 9.54 -1.07
CA LEU A 213 -8.69 8.23 -0.97
C LEU A 213 -10.16 8.34 -0.48
N PRO A 214 -10.47 8.89 0.70
CA PRO A 214 -11.86 9.05 1.14
C PRO A 214 -12.65 10.06 0.30
N LEU A 215 -11.99 11.08 -0.26
CA LEU A 215 -12.65 12.00 -1.18
C LEU A 215 -13.09 11.29 -2.47
N THR A 216 -12.29 10.37 -3.01
CA THR A 216 -12.65 9.56 -4.17
C THR A 216 -13.82 8.63 -3.85
N VAL A 217 -13.78 7.98 -2.68
CA VAL A 217 -14.88 7.12 -2.22
C VAL A 217 -16.19 7.90 -2.21
N ALA A 218 -16.21 9.09 -1.61
CA ALA A 218 -17.41 9.94 -1.53
C ALA A 218 -17.82 10.47 -2.91
N ARG A 219 -16.86 10.96 -3.71
CA ARG A 219 -17.12 11.62 -5.00
C ARG A 219 -17.78 10.70 -6.02
N PHE A 220 -17.42 9.43 -6.01
CA PHE A 220 -17.89 8.46 -7.00
C PHE A 220 -18.83 7.39 -6.41
N GLY A 221 -19.36 7.62 -5.20
CA GLY A 221 -20.39 6.77 -4.61
C GLY A 221 -19.91 5.36 -4.22
N TYR A 222 -18.60 5.17 -4.02
CA TYR A 222 -18.08 3.95 -3.43
C TYR A 222 -18.40 3.90 -1.93
N ARG A 223 -18.19 2.75 -1.32
CA ARG A 223 -18.33 2.53 0.12
C ARG A 223 -16.97 2.16 0.71
N ALA A 224 -16.59 2.78 1.82
CA ALA A 224 -15.42 2.39 2.56
C ALA A 224 -15.71 1.10 3.35
N HIS A 225 -14.91 0.06 3.14
CA HIS A 225 -14.83 -1.09 4.04
C HIS A 225 -13.67 -0.84 5.00
N VAL A 226 -14.00 -0.49 6.24
CA VAL A 226 -13.03 -0.13 7.27
C VAL A 226 -12.38 -1.40 7.81
N LEU A 227 -11.11 -1.60 7.50
CA LEU A 227 -10.32 -2.71 8.00
C LEU A 227 -9.90 -2.44 9.46
N ASP A 228 -9.83 -3.48 10.25
CA ASP A 228 -9.27 -3.40 11.59
C ASP A 228 -7.73 -3.25 11.57
N GLU A 229 -7.15 -3.01 12.75
CA GLU A 229 -5.72 -2.76 12.89
C GLU A 229 -4.83 -3.91 12.40
N SER A 230 -5.30 -5.16 12.40
CA SER A 230 -4.51 -6.33 12.00
C SER A 230 -4.10 -6.30 10.53
N TRP A 231 -4.85 -5.59 9.69
CA TRP A 231 -4.59 -5.45 8.27
C TRP A 231 -3.52 -4.40 7.93
N ASN A 232 -3.17 -3.54 8.87
CA ASN A 232 -2.11 -2.54 8.70
C ASN A 232 -1.46 -2.24 10.06
N TYR A 233 -0.86 -3.27 10.65
CA TYR A 233 -0.33 -3.18 11.99
C TYR A 233 1.02 -2.45 12.02
N GLY A 234 1.00 -1.17 12.40
CA GLY A 234 2.20 -0.33 12.44
C GLY A 234 3.11 -0.65 13.61
N LEU A 235 4.37 -0.95 13.34
CA LEU A 235 5.39 -1.25 14.34
C LEU A 235 6.07 0.00 14.91
N SER A 236 5.99 1.14 14.25
CA SER A 236 6.86 2.32 14.46
C SER A 236 6.72 3.04 15.80
N TYR A 237 5.71 2.74 16.61
CA TYR A 237 5.41 3.51 17.83
C TYR A 237 5.34 2.69 19.12
N ARG A 238 5.75 1.41 19.10
CA ARG A 238 5.32 0.46 20.11
C ARG A 238 6.43 -0.43 20.63
N GLY A 239 7.45 0.13 21.26
CA GLY A 239 8.48 -0.68 21.92
C GLY A 239 7.92 -1.77 22.86
N ARG A 240 6.75 -1.53 23.50
CA ARG A 240 6.06 -2.51 24.35
C ARG A 240 4.98 -3.33 23.62
N ASP A 241 4.38 -2.78 22.56
CA ASP A 241 3.28 -3.43 21.82
C ASP A 241 3.77 -4.32 20.66
N ILE A 242 5.02 -4.18 20.23
CA ILE A 242 5.66 -5.08 19.24
C ILE A 242 5.54 -6.55 19.70
N LEU A 243 5.56 -6.79 21.00
CA LEU A 243 5.43 -8.13 21.59
C LEU A 243 3.98 -8.68 21.56
N ARG A 244 2.99 -7.87 21.16
CA ARG A 244 1.56 -8.21 21.23
C ARG A 244 0.89 -8.31 19.87
N THR A 245 1.58 -8.70 18.81
CA THR A 245 1.01 -8.89 17.47
C THR A 245 0.74 -10.35 17.11
N PRO A 246 0.00 -11.10 17.91
CA PRO A 246 -0.15 -12.53 17.66
C PRO A 246 -0.90 -12.81 16.35
N ASP A 247 -1.71 -11.87 15.84
CA ASP A 247 -2.70 -12.19 14.82
C ASP A 247 -2.80 -11.21 13.63
N ALA A 248 -1.77 -10.39 13.39
CA ALA A 248 -1.74 -9.45 12.28
C ALA A 248 -1.74 -10.16 10.92
N HIS A 249 -2.50 -9.62 9.97
CA HIS A 249 -2.42 -10.00 8.55
C HIS A 249 -1.22 -9.35 7.88
N ILE A 250 -1.00 -8.07 8.17
CA ILE A 250 0.09 -7.25 7.63
C ILE A 250 0.80 -6.51 8.76
N LEU A 251 2.12 -6.63 8.81
CA LEU A 251 2.97 -5.73 9.59
C LEU A 251 3.43 -4.57 8.71
N HIS A 252 3.30 -3.34 9.19
CA HIS A 252 3.79 -2.14 8.54
C HIS A 252 4.94 -1.58 9.38
N TYR A 253 6.19 -1.82 8.97
CA TYR A 253 7.33 -1.59 9.84
C TYR A 253 7.96 -0.18 9.71
N HIS A 254 7.68 0.56 8.63
CA HIS A 254 8.19 1.90 8.34
C HIS A 254 9.74 2.03 8.30
N ARG A 255 10.44 1.30 9.17
CA ARG A 255 11.92 1.23 9.24
C ARG A 255 12.36 -0.17 9.61
N PHE A 256 13.40 -0.66 8.98
CA PHE A 256 13.94 -2.01 9.20
C PHE A 256 14.24 -2.34 10.67
N ARG A 257 14.76 -1.37 11.45
CA ARG A 257 15.00 -1.58 12.89
C ARG A 257 13.75 -1.99 13.68
N PHE A 258 12.56 -1.59 13.23
CA PHE A 258 11.31 -2.00 13.89
C PHE A 258 10.88 -3.40 13.45
N LEU A 259 11.20 -3.78 12.20
CA LEU A 259 10.99 -5.14 11.74
C LEU A 259 11.93 -6.11 12.47
N GLU A 260 13.20 -5.75 12.61
CA GLU A 260 14.21 -6.55 13.31
C GLU A 260 13.83 -6.81 14.77
N ALA A 261 13.23 -5.83 15.43
CA ALA A 261 12.74 -5.95 16.80
C ALA A 261 11.43 -6.75 16.93
N ALA A 262 10.76 -7.09 15.82
CA ALA A 262 9.51 -7.83 15.86
C ALA A 262 9.72 -9.31 16.15
N PRO A 263 8.90 -9.94 17.03
CA PRO A 263 9.01 -11.37 17.34
C PRO A 263 8.91 -12.29 16.11
N GLN A 264 8.24 -11.83 15.07
CA GLN A 264 8.06 -12.56 13.81
C GLN A 264 9.31 -12.53 12.91
N TRP A 265 10.27 -11.63 13.19
CA TRP A 265 11.43 -11.41 12.33
C TRP A 265 12.24 -12.68 12.02
N PRO A 266 12.59 -13.55 12.98
CA PRO A 266 13.36 -14.76 12.67
C PRO A 266 12.67 -15.63 11.62
N GLY A 267 11.34 -15.81 11.71
CA GLY A 267 10.56 -16.56 10.74
C GLY A 267 10.47 -15.86 9.38
N ILE A 268 10.31 -14.54 9.35
CA ILE A 268 10.27 -13.74 8.11
C ILE A 268 11.62 -13.83 7.40
N ARG A 269 12.71 -13.66 8.14
CA ARG A 269 14.08 -13.78 7.63
C ARG A 269 14.35 -15.16 7.03
N GLY A 270 13.95 -16.23 7.72
CA GLY A 270 14.09 -17.61 7.22
C GLY A 270 13.40 -17.77 5.88
N ARG A 271 12.13 -17.40 5.78
CA ARG A 271 11.35 -17.47 4.52
C ARG A 271 11.96 -16.66 3.39
N PHE A 272 12.51 -15.49 3.66
CA PHE A 272 13.22 -14.70 2.66
C PHE A 272 14.47 -15.43 2.15
N LEU A 273 15.28 -15.97 3.05
CA LEU A 273 16.48 -16.72 2.67
C LEU A 273 16.17 -18.02 1.94
N ASP A 274 15.06 -18.70 2.27
CA ASP A 274 14.62 -19.92 1.64
C ASP A 274 14.27 -19.74 0.15
N ILE A 275 13.65 -18.60 -0.20
CA ILE A 275 13.31 -18.33 -1.60
C ILE A 275 14.47 -17.73 -2.40
N LEU A 276 15.44 -17.10 -1.75
CA LEU A 276 16.56 -16.46 -2.43
C LEU A 276 17.63 -17.48 -2.79
N PRO A 277 18.03 -17.60 -4.07
CA PRO A 277 19.14 -18.50 -4.46
C PRO A 277 20.42 -18.17 -3.69
N LYS A 278 21.13 -19.20 -3.19
CA LYS A 278 22.32 -19.07 -2.34
C LYS A 278 23.39 -18.15 -2.94
N ALA A 279 23.55 -18.14 -4.27
CA ALA A 279 24.49 -17.25 -4.97
C ALA A 279 24.23 -15.76 -4.72
N HIS A 280 23.03 -15.36 -4.29
CA HIS A 280 22.66 -13.98 -4.01
C HIS A 280 22.64 -13.62 -2.53
N HIS A 281 22.87 -14.57 -1.61
CA HIS A 281 22.77 -14.34 -0.17
C HIS A 281 23.75 -13.23 0.29
N GLY A 282 25.04 -13.30 -0.09
CA GLY A 282 26.02 -12.29 0.32
C GLY A 282 25.70 -10.89 -0.18
N ALA A 283 25.24 -10.76 -1.42
CA ALA A 283 24.83 -9.45 -1.97
C ALA A 283 23.57 -8.91 -1.27
N ALA A 284 22.60 -9.77 -0.98
CA ALA A 284 21.40 -9.39 -0.24
C ALA A 284 21.73 -8.97 1.19
N GLN A 285 22.58 -9.71 1.89
CA GLN A 285 23.05 -9.37 3.24
C GLN A 285 23.70 -7.98 3.26
N SER A 286 24.61 -7.71 2.32
CA SER A 286 25.30 -6.44 2.23
C SER A 286 24.32 -5.27 1.98
N ALA A 287 23.37 -5.44 1.04
CA ALA A 287 22.41 -4.40 0.71
C ALA A 287 21.42 -4.12 1.86
N LEU A 288 20.93 -5.18 2.53
CA LEU A 288 20.04 -5.04 3.69
C LEU A 288 20.75 -4.43 4.90
N ALA A 289 22.02 -4.79 5.13
CA ALA A 289 22.82 -4.19 6.20
C ALA A 289 23.03 -2.69 5.96
N LEU A 290 23.32 -2.27 4.71
CA LEU A 290 23.40 -0.85 4.33
C LEU A 290 22.06 -0.13 4.53
N ALA A 291 20.95 -0.81 4.34
CA ALA A 291 19.61 -0.28 4.58
C ALA A 291 19.20 -0.33 6.07
N GLY A 292 20.03 -0.90 6.95
CA GLY A 292 19.82 -0.96 8.40
C GLY A 292 19.02 -2.18 8.86
N LEU A 293 19.17 -3.32 8.16
CA LEU A 293 18.57 -4.61 8.54
C LEU A 293 19.63 -5.71 8.49
N ALA A 294 19.90 -6.36 9.60
CA ALA A 294 20.77 -7.54 9.66
C ALA A 294 20.00 -8.81 9.30
N ILE A 295 20.55 -9.62 8.37
CA ILE A 295 19.99 -10.92 7.99
C ILE A 295 21.04 -12.05 8.08
#